data_1bd3c0001b3fbbf9b5f88072f30e6f37
#
_entry.id   1bd3c0001b3fbbf9b5f88072f30e6f37
#
_cell.length_a   1.000
_cell.length_b   1.000
_cell.length_c   1.000
_cell.angle_alpha   90.00
_cell.angle_beta   90.00
_cell.angle_gamma   90.00
#
_symmetry.space_group_name_H-M   'P 1'
#
loop_
_entity.id
_entity.type
_entity.pdbx_description
1 polymer ?
#
loop_
_entity_poly.entity_id
_entity_poly.type
_entity_poly.pdbx_seq_one_letter_code
_entity_poly.pdbx_strand_id
1 'polypeptide(L)'
;MVFNTGAALLDAIVLAVVSHETEGTYGYKITQEVRLVIEISESTLYPVLRRLQKDECLQIYDMECAGRNRRYYRITEKGRAQLNLYISEWYRYSAKLNSIFEGGLKNE
;
A
#
# COMPACT_ATOMS: atom_id res chain seq x y z
N MET A 1 -3.02 5.31 -17.70
CA MET A 1 -1.99 4.90 -16.73
C MET A 1 -1.74 3.41 -16.80
N VAL A 2 -0.48 3.03 -16.85
CA VAL A 2 -0.11 1.62 -16.85
C VAL A 2 0.20 1.20 -15.42
N PHE A 3 -0.43 0.12 -14.98
CA PHE A 3 -0.19 -0.36 -13.61
C PHE A 3 1.21 -0.98 -13.52
N ASN A 4 2.01 -0.42 -12.63
CA ASN A 4 3.36 -0.90 -12.39
C ASN A 4 3.30 -1.89 -11.23
N THR A 5 3.45 -3.18 -11.53
CA THR A 5 3.27 -4.21 -10.51
C THR A 5 4.32 -4.13 -9.41
N GLY A 6 5.50 -3.56 -9.71
CA GLY A 6 6.51 -3.42 -8.67
C GLY A 6 6.16 -2.31 -7.69
N ALA A 7 6.26 -1.07 -8.16
CA ALA A 7 6.08 0.08 -7.27
C ALA A 7 4.62 0.30 -6.91
N ALA A 8 3.72 0.25 -7.89
CA ALA A 8 2.33 0.58 -7.64
C ALA A 8 1.65 -0.46 -6.76
N LEU A 9 1.99 -1.73 -6.95
CA LEU A 9 1.39 -2.77 -6.13
C LEU A 9 1.78 -2.64 -4.67
N LEU A 10 3.05 -2.37 -4.41
CA LEU A 10 3.52 -2.21 -3.04
C LEU A 10 2.90 -0.97 -2.41
N ASP A 11 2.84 0.14 -3.15
CA ASP A 11 2.16 1.34 -2.65
C ASP A 11 0.72 1.04 -2.30
N ALA A 12 0.02 0.30 -3.15
CA ALA A 12 -1.38 -0.02 -2.92
C ALA A 12 -1.54 -0.87 -1.67
N ILE A 13 -0.67 -1.86 -1.49
CA ILE A 13 -0.74 -2.73 -0.32
C ILE A 13 -0.53 -1.91 0.96
N VAL A 14 0.49 -1.05 0.97
CA VAL A 14 0.77 -0.23 2.14
C VAL A 14 -0.37 0.72 2.45
N LEU A 15 -0.88 1.40 1.42
CA LEU A 15 -2.00 2.32 1.64
C LEU A 15 -3.23 1.59 2.14
N ALA A 16 -3.49 0.39 1.61
CA ALA A 16 -4.64 -0.40 2.05
C ALA A 16 -4.50 -0.81 3.52
N VAL A 17 -3.32 -1.27 3.89
CA VAL A 17 -3.07 -1.67 5.29
C VAL A 17 -3.29 -0.49 6.22
N VAL A 18 -2.73 0.68 5.88
CA VAL A 18 -2.89 1.85 6.73
C VAL A 18 -4.33 2.31 6.77
N SER A 19 -5.05 2.18 5.64
CA SER A 19 -6.44 2.65 5.57
C SER A 19 -7.38 1.87 6.49
N HIS A 20 -7.00 0.65 6.87
CA HIS A 20 -7.84 -0.15 7.75
C HIS A 20 -7.80 0.32 9.20
N GLU A 21 -6.85 1.17 9.54
CA GLU A 21 -6.72 1.70 10.90
C GLU A 21 -7.06 3.18 10.88
N THR A 22 -8.30 3.50 11.15
CA THR A 22 -8.76 4.88 11.07
C THR A 22 -8.05 5.78 12.08
N GLU A 23 -7.61 5.22 13.20
CA GLU A 23 -6.88 5.96 14.22
C GLU A 23 -5.39 6.02 13.93
N GLY A 24 -4.93 5.34 12.87
CA GLY A 24 -3.53 5.29 12.55
C GLY A 24 -2.87 4.02 13.02
N THR A 25 -1.70 3.74 12.48
CA THR A 25 -0.93 2.56 12.83
C THR A 25 0.56 2.89 12.74
N TYR A 26 1.39 2.01 13.24
CA TYR A 26 2.83 2.28 13.31
C TYR A 26 3.60 1.29 12.45
N GLY A 27 4.87 1.66 12.18
CA GLY A 27 5.65 0.97 11.16
C GLY A 27 5.80 -0.53 11.38
N TYR A 28 6.02 -0.95 12.62
CA TYR A 28 6.19 -2.37 12.87
C TYR A 28 4.90 -3.15 12.54
N LYS A 29 3.76 -2.60 12.93
CA LYS A 29 2.49 -3.26 12.64
C LYS A 29 2.20 -3.28 11.15
N ILE A 30 2.52 -2.17 10.45
CA ILE A 30 2.39 -2.14 9.00
C ILE A 30 3.23 -3.25 8.37
N THR A 31 4.48 -3.38 8.81
CA THR A 31 5.37 -4.41 8.28
C THR A 31 4.78 -5.80 8.48
N GLN A 32 4.27 -6.06 9.68
CA GLN A 32 3.71 -7.38 9.96
C GLN A 32 2.53 -7.69 9.05
N GLU A 33 1.66 -6.71 8.83
CA GLU A 33 0.48 -6.96 8.00
C GLU A 33 0.84 -7.08 6.53
N VAL A 34 1.78 -6.28 6.05
CA VAL A 34 2.22 -6.39 4.67
C VAL A 34 2.86 -7.76 4.42
N ARG A 35 3.58 -8.27 5.41
CA ARG A 35 4.24 -9.58 5.27
C ARG A 35 3.27 -10.74 5.17
N LEU A 36 2.03 -10.56 5.57
CA LEU A 36 1.04 -11.61 5.36
C LEU A 36 0.74 -11.82 3.88
N VAL A 37 1.04 -10.82 3.06
CA VAL A 37 0.71 -10.85 1.64
C VAL A 37 1.94 -11.01 0.77
N ILE A 38 3.04 -10.39 1.16
CA ILE A 38 4.24 -10.34 0.33
C ILE A 38 5.46 -10.34 1.23
N GLU A 39 6.51 -11.04 0.79
CA GLU A 39 7.76 -11.04 1.52
C GLU A 39 8.48 -9.73 1.31
N ILE A 40 8.75 -9.02 2.41
CA ILE A 40 9.40 -7.73 2.33
C ILE A 40 10.11 -7.46 3.66
N SER A 41 11.27 -6.82 3.57
CA SER A 41 12.01 -6.43 4.76
C SER A 41 11.63 -5.02 5.16
N GLU A 42 11.94 -4.68 6.41
CA GLU A 42 11.72 -3.32 6.88
C GLU A 42 12.54 -2.32 6.08
N SER A 43 13.75 -2.71 5.68
CA SER A 43 14.59 -1.81 4.91
C SER A 43 14.00 -1.48 3.55
N THR A 44 13.17 -2.36 3.00
CA THR A 44 12.46 -2.08 1.76
C THR A 44 11.18 -1.29 2.02
N LEU A 45 10.52 -1.56 3.13
CA LEU A 45 9.24 -0.94 3.43
C LEU A 45 9.37 0.52 3.84
N TYR A 46 10.35 0.86 4.68
CA TYR A 46 10.43 2.21 5.21
C TYR A 46 10.65 3.28 4.13
N PRO A 47 11.43 3.03 3.07
CA PRO A 47 11.48 4.01 1.97
C PRO A 47 10.13 4.25 1.30
N VAL A 48 9.29 3.21 1.22
CA VAL A 48 7.95 3.37 0.66
C VAL A 48 7.11 4.27 1.56
N LEU A 49 7.19 4.05 2.87
CA LEU A 49 6.45 4.90 3.82
C LEU A 49 6.90 6.36 3.72
N ARG A 50 8.21 6.58 3.62
CA ARG A 50 8.73 7.94 3.50
C ARG A 50 8.27 8.61 2.22
N ARG A 51 8.27 7.88 1.11
CA ARG A 51 7.83 8.45 -0.16
C ARG A 51 6.34 8.77 -0.13
N LEU A 52 5.53 7.89 0.43
CA LEU A 52 4.09 8.13 0.51
C LEU A 52 3.79 9.30 1.43
N GLN A 53 4.59 9.47 2.48
CA GLN A 53 4.43 10.62 3.36
C GLN A 53 4.84 11.90 2.65
N LYS A 54 5.94 11.87 1.91
CA LYS A 54 6.39 13.03 1.15
C LYS A 54 5.37 13.43 0.09
N ASP A 55 4.72 12.44 -0.51
CA ASP A 55 3.68 12.69 -1.51
C ASP A 55 2.34 13.05 -0.88
N GLU A 56 2.30 13.17 0.44
CA GLU A 56 1.11 13.57 1.19
C GLU A 56 -0.02 12.54 1.12
N CYS A 57 0.32 11.30 0.83
CA CYS A 57 -0.64 10.21 0.89
C CYS A 57 -0.76 9.65 2.30
N LEU A 58 0.28 9.82 3.10
CA LEU A 58 0.29 9.43 4.51
C LEU A 58 0.66 10.63 5.35
N GLN A 59 0.03 10.74 6.49
CA GLN A 59 0.34 11.73 7.51
C GLN A 59 1.01 11.02 8.67
N ILE A 60 2.09 11.61 9.21
CA ILE A 60 2.76 11.00 10.36
C ILE A 60 2.51 11.88 11.58
N TYR A 61 2.47 11.22 12.73
CA TYR A 61 2.40 11.91 13.99
C TYR A 61 2.97 11.00 15.06
N ASP A 62 3.45 11.61 16.15
CA ASP A 62 4.02 10.85 17.23
C ASP A 62 2.97 10.66 18.31
N MET A 63 3.01 9.49 18.94
CA MET A 63 2.06 9.15 19.96
C MET A 63 2.79 8.44 21.08
N GLU A 64 2.52 8.85 22.29
CA GLU A 64 3.14 8.23 23.46
C GLU A 64 2.37 6.97 23.81
N CYS A 65 3.09 5.86 23.96
CA CYS A 65 2.48 4.60 24.29
C CYS A 65 3.40 3.88 25.27
N ALA A 66 2.90 3.63 26.47
CA ALA A 66 3.67 2.94 27.51
C ALA A 66 5.02 3.62 27.77
N GLY A 67 5.03 4.94 27.82
CA GLY A 67 6.24 5.70 28.10
C GLY A 67 7.19 5.87 26.95
N ARG A 68 6.80 5.46 25.76
CA ARG A 68 7.65 5.56 24.57
C ARG A 68 6.89 6.28 23.48
N ASN A 69 7.60 7.15 22.76
CA ASN A 69 7.03 7.80 21.58
C ASN A 69 7.12 6.86 20.40
N ARG A 70 6.00 6.70 19.70
CA ARG A 70 5.96 5.92 18.48
C ARG A 70 5.48 6.78 17.33
N ARG A 71 6.07 6.54 16.18
CA ARG A 71 5.63 7.22 14.96
C ARG A 71 4.47 6.45 14.37
N TYR A 72 3.36 7.16 14.22
CA TYR A 72 2.14 6.62 13.66
C TYR A 72 1.91 7.18 12.26
N TYR A 73 1.25 6.40 11.45
CA TYR A 73 0.90 6.76 10.08
C TYR A 73 -0.61 6.68 9.93
N ARG A 74 -1.15 7.64 9.21
CA ARG A 74 -2.58 7.66 8.91
C ARG A 74 -2.74 8.08 7.46
N ILE A 75 -3.70 7.45 6.77
CA ILE A 75 -3.93 7.77 5.36
C ILE A 75 -4.64 9.11 5.26
N THR A 76 -4.25 9.90 4.27
CA THR A 76 -4.89 11.19 4.00
C THR A 76 -6.00 10.99 2.96
N GLU A 77 -6.78 12.07 2.72
CA GLU A 77 -7.75 12.03 1.64
C GLU A 77 -7.08 11.78 0.30
N LYS A 78 -5.93 12.42 0.09
CA LYS A 78 -5.17 12.21 -1.14
C LYS A 78 -4.72 10.74 -1.23
N GLY A 79 -4.30 10.17 -0.10
CA GLY A 79 -3.92 8.77 -0.07
C GLY A 79 -5.07 7.84 -0.39
N ARG A 80 -6.27 8.15 0.10
CA ARG A 80 -7.43 7.34 -0.21
C ARG A 80 -7.78 7.39 -1.69
N ALA A 81 -7.69 8.58 -2.29
CA ALA A 81 -7.94 8.73 -3.71
C ALA A 81 -6.91 7.93 -4.51
N GLN A 82 -5.65 8.00 -4.10
CA GLN A 82 -4.60 7.25 -4.78
C GLN A 82 -4.82 5.75 -4.62
N LEU A 83 -5.22 5.32 -3.43
CA LEU A 83 -5.51 3.90 -3.20
C LEU A 83 -6.65 3.42 -4.10
N ASN A 84 -7.72 4.21 -4.19
CA ASN A 84 -8.85 3.83 -5.04
C ASN A 84 -8.43 3.71 -6.48
N LEU A 85 -7.57 4.60 -6.94
CA LEU A 85 -7.05 4.52 -8.31
C LEU A 85 -6.24 3.24 -8.50
N TYR A 86 -5.36 2.93 -7.55
CA TYR A 86 -4.56 1.71 -7.63
C TYR A 86 -5.44 0.46 -7.64
N ILE A 87 -6.48 0.44 -6.80
CA ILE A 87 -7.38 -0.71 -6.75
C ILE A 87 -8.07 -0.89 -8.09
N SER A 88 -8.55 0.19 -8.68
CA SER A 88 -9.21 0.14 -9.97
C SER A 88 -8.26 -0.38 -11.06
N GLU A 89 -7.03 0.13 -11.06
CA GLU A 89 -6.04 -0.30 -12.04
C GLU A 89 -5.65 -1.76 -11.81
N TRP A 90 -5.59 -2.19 -10.56
CA TRP A 90 -5.28 -3.57 -10.26
C TRP A 90 -6.35 -4.52 -10.80
N TYR A 91 -7.63 -4.18 -10.60
CA TYR A 91 -8.70 -5.03 -11.10
C TYR A 91 -8.65 -5.13 -12.62
N ARG A 92 -8.36 -4.02 -13.29
CA ARG A 92 -8.25 -4.04 -14.74
C ARG A 92 -7.06 -4.89 -15.19
N TYR A 93 -5.93 -4.71 -14.53
CA TYR A 93 -4.70 -5.43 -14.87
C TYR A 93 -4.88 -6.93 -14.60
N SER A 94 -5.41 -7.28 -13.44
CA SER A 94 -5.54 -8.68 -13.06
C SER A 94 -6.57 -9.40 -13.93
N ALA A 95 -7.60 -8.70 -14.38
CA ALA A 95 -8.56 -9.31 -15.30
C ALA A 95 -7.88 -9.70 -16.61
N LYS A 96 -7.04 -8.82 -17.13
CA LYS A 96 -6.28 -9.14 -18.34
C LYS A 96 -5.33 -10.28 -18.13
N LEU A 97 -4.67 -10.30 -16.99
CA LEU A 97 -3.73 -11.36 -16.66
C LEU A 97 -4.45 -12.70 -16.55
N ASN A 98 -5.60 -12.70 -15.87
CA ASN A 98 -6.40 -13.90 -15.75
C ASN A 98 -6.84 -14.42 -17.11
N SER A 99 -7.21 -13.50 -18.02
CA SER A 99 -7.60 -13.90 -19.36
C SER A 99 -6.46 -14.60 -20.09
N ILE A 100 -5.25 -14.09 -19.93
CA ILE A 100 -4.08 -14.72 -20.55
C ILE A 100 -3.86 -16.12 -19.97
N PHE A 101 -3.94 -16.23 -18.65
CA PHE A 101 -3.73 -17.52 -18.00
C PHE A 101 -4.77 -18.54 -18.45
N GLU A 102 -5.97 -18.09 -18.71
CA GLU A 102 -7.06 -18.96 -19.13
C GLU A 102 -7.13 -19.13 -20.66
N GLY A 103 -6.21 -18.48 -21.38
CA GLY A 103 -6.21 -18.56 -22.83
C GLY A 103 -7.20 -17.66 -23.51
N GLY A 104 -7.87 -16.78 -22.73
CA GLY A 104 -8.95 -15.96 -23.26
C GLY A 104 -8.53 -14.87 -24.22
N LEU A 105 -7.26 -14.42 -24.14
CA LEU A 105 -6.77 -13.39 -25.02
C LEU A 105 -6.11 -13.93 -26.26
N LYS A 106 -6.02 -15.22 -26.38
CA LYS A 106 -5.54 -15.83 -27.61
C LYS A 106 -6.61 -15.75 -28.66
N ASN A 107 -6.31 -15.08 -29.71
CA ASN A 107 -7.26 -14.98 -30.78
C ASN A 107 -6.76 -15.80 -31.92
N GLU A 108 -7.52 -16.76 -32.25
CA GLU A 108 -7.18 -17.57 -33.42
C GLU A 108 -8.16 -17.39 -34.49
#